data_28eb46e82a98d1c0726e24227a776c72
#
_entry.id   28eb46e82a98d1c0726e24227a776c72
#
_cell.length_a   1.000
_cell.length_b   1.000
_cell.length_c   1.000
_cell.angle_alpha   90.00
_cell.angle_beta   90.00
_cell.angle_gamma   90.00
#
_symmetry.space_group_name_H-M   'P 1'
#
loop_
_entity.id
_entity.type
_entity.pdbx_description
1 polymer ?
#
loop_
_entity_poly.entity_id
_entity_poly.type
_entity_poly.pdbx_seq_one_letter_code
_entity_poly.pdbx_strand_id
1 'polypeptide(L)'
;IAGVEKPDEGWIVLDGETLFDSARGINLPPQKRQVGYLFQHYALFPHMTVEKNILCGLHAEKDKATRQRCLRETLEMLQLTGLEKHRPAQLSGGQAQRAALARMLVSQPRLLLLDEPFSALDSHLRDQLQPQFMSLLRSYGRQAVMVTHSRDEAYHLCTRLCIMEDGRILRAGGTKEVFAAPGSEAAARLTGCKNISRAVKAGAYTVEALDWGVCLTAAQPVPDN
;
A
#
# COMPACT_ATOMS: atom_id res chain seq x y z
N ILE A 1 -9.50 2.29 -8.00
CA ILE A 1 -10.37 1.89 -6.88
C ILE A 1 -10.92 3.14 -6.17
N ALA A 2 -10.09 4.09 -5.76
CA ALA A 2 -10.53 5.31 -5.08
C ALA A 2 -11.49 6.19 -5.91
N GLY A 3 -11.49 6.04 -7.23
CA GLY A 3 -12.36 6.82 -8.13
C GLY A 3 -11.78 8.18 -8.52
N VAL A 4 -10.49 8.39 -8.29
CA VAL A 4 -9.76 9.59 -8.77
C VAL A 4 -9.68 9.56 -10.30
N GLU A 5 -9.35 8.37 -10.83
CA GLU A 5 -9.34 8.10 -12.27
C GLU A 5 -10.47 7.15 -12.64
N LYS A 6 -11.04 7.33 -13.83
CA LYS A 6 -12.06 6.45 -14.37
C LYS A 6 -11.39 5.36 -15.21
N PRO A 7 -11.61 4.06 -14.91
CA PRO A 7 -11.17 2.98 -15.79
C PRO A 7 -11.89 3.05 -17.15
N ASP A 8 -11.24 2.56 -18.20
CA ASP A 8 -11.86 2.45 -19.54
C ASP A 8 -12.89 1.32 -19.54
N GLU A 9 -12.50 0.12 -19.06
CA GLU A 9 -13.32 -1.08 -19.05
C GLU A 9 -13.14 -1.92 -17.77
N GLY A 10 -14.09 -2.82 -17.53
CA GLY A 10 -14.06 -3.76 -16.44
C GLY A 10 -15.02 -3.44 -15.30
N TRP A 11 -14.79 -4.04 -14.13
CA TRP A 11 -15.62 -3.83 -12.95
C TRP A 11 -14.77 -3.78 -11.67
N ILE A 12 -15.24 -3.06 -10.67
CA ILE A 12 -14.66 -2.97 -9.33
C ILE A 12 -15.78 -3.22 -8.32
N VAL A 13 -15.63 -4.25 -7.50
CA VAL A 13 -16.56 -4.61 -6.43
C VAL A 13 -15.82 -4.60 -5.10
N LEU A 14 -16.41 -3.97 -4.09
CA LEU A 14 -15.91 -3.93 -2.72
C LEU A 14 -17.05 -4.37 -1.78
N ASP A 15 -16.80 -5.43 -0.99
CA ASP A 15 -17.77 -6.00 -0.06
C ASP A 15 -19.16 -6.25 -0.68
N GLY A 16 -19.19 -6.74 -1.94
CA GLY A 16 -20.44 -7.02 -2.68
C GLY A 16 -21.08 -5.80 -3.35
N GLU A 17 -20.59 -4.59 -3.09
CA GLU A 17 -21.06 -3.37 -3.73
C GLU A 17 -20.25 -3.05 -4.99
N THR A 18 -20.93 -2.82 -6.12
CA THR A 18 -20.29 -2.43 -7.38
C THR A 18 -19.93 -0.95 -7.35
N LEU A 19 -18.64 -0.65 -7.32
CA LEU A 19 -18.12 0.73 -7.34
C LEU A 19 -17.97 1.27 -8.78
N PHE A 20 -17.65 0.38 -9.71
CA PHE A 20 -17.50 0.67 -11.14
C PHE A 20 -17.90 -0.57 -11.94
N ASP A 21 -18.60 -0.35 -13.06
CA ASP A 21 -18.92 -1.39 -14.05
C ASP A 21 -19.18 -0.69 -15.40
N SER A 22 -18.26 -0.87 -16.35
CA SER A 22 -18.36 -0.24 -17.67
C SER A 22 -19.55 -0.75 -18.46
N ALA A 23 -19.89 -2.05 -18.37
CA ALA A 23 -21.01 -2.65 -19.11
C ALA A 23 -22.37 -2.19 -18.57
N ARG A 24 -22.46 -1.89 -17.27
CA ARG A 24 -23.69 -1.43 -16.61
C ARG A 24 -23.77 0.09 -16.45
N GLY A 25 -22.75 0.83 -16.88
CA GLY A 25 -22.69 2.29 -16.75
C GLY A 25 -22.58 2.78 -15.30
N ILE A 26 -22.11 1.93 -14.38
CA ILE A 26 -21.95 2.27 -12.96
C ILE A 26 -20.58 2.90 -12.74
N ASN A 27 -20.54 4.09 -12.15
CA ASN A 27 -19.29 4.73 -11.70
C ASN A 27 -19.59 5.59 -10.46
N LEU A 28 -19.41 5.01 -9.28
CA LEU A 28 -19.62 5.76 -8.04
C LEU A 28 -18.54 6.84 -7.89
N PRO A 29 -18.91 8.08 -7.53
CA PRO A 29 -17.95 9.12 -7.25
C PRO A 29 -17.13 8.77 -5.98
N PRO A 30 -15.90 9.31 -5.82
CA PRO A 30 -15.00 8.98 -4.70
C PRO A 30 -15.67 9.03 -3.33
N GLN A 31 -16.50 10.04 -3.08
CA GLN A 31 -17.17 10.27 -1.79
C GLN A 31 -18.15 9.15 -1.40
N LYS A 32 -18.65 8.39 -2.37
CA LYS A 32 -19.58 7.28 -2.14
C LYS A 32 -18.89 5.91 -2.02
N ARG A 33 -17.59 5.83 -2.33
CA ARG A 33 -16.87 4.54 -2.34
C ARG A 33 -16.44 4.08 -0.95
N GLN A 34 -16.44 4.95 0.05
CA GLN A 34 -15.99 4.68 1.42
C GLN A 34 -14.58 4.07 1.46
N VAL A 35 -13.69 4.58 0.64
CA VAL A 35 -12.29 4.18 0.52
C VAL A 35 -11.41 5.30 1.08
N GLY A 36 -10.53 4.95 2.01
CA GLY A 36 -9.50 5.87 2.51
C GLY A 36 -8.30 5.85 1.56
N TYR A 37 -7.80 7.00 1.15
CA TYR A 37 -6.64 7.12 0.30
C TYR A 37 -5.56 8.00 0.94
N LEU A 38 -4.40 7.41 1.18
CA LEU A 38 -3.21 8.12 1.63
C LEU A 38 -2.30 8.38 0.43
N PHE A 39 -2.16 9.64 0.09
CA PHE A 39 -1.28 10.09 -1.00
C PHE A 39 0.20 10.08 -0.57
N GLN A 40 1.09 9.89 -1.52
CA GLN A 40 2.56 9.90 -1.33
C GLN A 40 3.07 11.14 -0.57
N HIS A 41 2.51 12.32 -0.83
CA HIS A 41 2.87 13.59 -0.15
C HIS A 41 1.87 13.98 0.95
N TYR A 42 1.16 12.99 1.54
CA TYR A 42 0.18 13.15 2.62
C TYR A 42 -1.00 14.07 2.31
N ALA A 43 -0.89 14.98 1.34
CA ALA A 43 -1.91 15.92 0.87
C ALA A 43 -2.68 16.65 2.00
N LEU A 44 -2.00 17.01 3.09
CA LEU A 44 -2.59 17.84 4.14
C LEU A 44 -2.90 19.23 3.61
N PHE A 45 -4.00 19.82 4.06
CA PHE A 45 -4.35 21.19 3.72
C PHE A 45 -3.42 22.17 4.48
N PRO A 46 -2.50 22.87 3.79
CA PRO A 46 -1.41 23.62 4.45
C PRO A 46 -1.89 24.81 5.29
N HIS A 47 -3.04 25.38 4.95
CA HIS A 47 -3.66 26.51 5.64
C HIS A 47 -4.53 26.10 6.84
N MET A 48 -4.76 24.80 7.03
CA MET A 48 -5.56 24.24 8.12
C MET A 48 -4.65 23.69 9.23
N THR A 49 -5.16 23.71 10.47
CA THR A 49 -4.53 23.02 11.60
C THR A 49 -4.72 21.51 11.50
N VAL A 50 -4.00 20.72 12.32
CA VAL A 50 -4.18 19.27 12.45
C VAL A 50 -5.65 18.94 12.75
N GLU A 51 -6.23 19.58 13.75
CA GLU A 51 -7.65 19.43 14.10
C GLU A 51 -8.57 19.64 12.90
N LYS A 52 -8.39 20.75 12.17
CA LYS A 52 -9.22 21.06 10.99
C LYS A 52 -9.00 20.07 9.85
N ASN A 53 -7.77 19.62 9.63
CA ASN A 53 -7.47 18.57 8.65
C ASN A 53 -8.23 17.28 8.99
N ILE A 54 -8.20 16.83 10.24
CA ILE A 54 -8.91 15.62 10.70
C ILE A 54 -10.42 15.79 10.53
N LEU A 55 -10.97 16.93 10.99
CA LEU A 55 -12.40 17.23 10.90
C LEU A 55 -12.94 17.28 9.47
N CYS A 56 -12.07 17.50 8.44
CA CYS A 56 -12.47 17.36 7.04
C CYS A 56 -12.87 15.92 6.69
N GLY A 57 -12.30 14.91 7.34
CA GLY A 57 -12.71 13.51 7.16
C GLY A 57 -14.10 13.20 7.71
N LEU A 58 -14.62 14.06 8.63
CA LEU A 58 -15.96 13.96 9.23
C LEU A 58 -16.99 14.91 8.59
N HIS A 59 -16.81 15.25 7.31
CA HIS A 59 -17.70 16.21 6.63
C HIS A 59 -19.17 15.74 6.57
N ALA A 60 -19.42 14.42 6.55
CA ALA A 60 -20.76 13.84 6.52
C ALA A 60 -21.43 13.78 7.90
N GLU A 61 -20.64 13.81 8.99
CA GLU A 61 -21.17 13.79 10.35
C GLU A 61 -21.66 15.18 10.76
N LYS A 62 -22.94 15.27 11.12
CA LYS A 62 -23.60 16.55 11.50
C LYS A 62 -23.59 16.79 13.00
N ASP A 63 -23.56 15.73 13.80
CA ASP A 63 -23.56 15.87 15.26
C ASP A 63 -22.21 16.37 15.76
N LYS A 64 -22.26 17.56 16.39
CA LYS A 64 -21.06 18.22 16.91
C LYS A 64 -20.39 17.44 18.05
N ALA A 65 -21.16 16.78 18.90
CA ALA A 65 -20.64 16.00 20.02
C ALA A 65 -19.89 14.76 19.51
N THR A 66 -20.47 14.05 18.54
CA THR A 66 -19.85 12.90 17.86
C THR A 66 -18.57 13.32 17.13
N ARG A 67 -18.57 14.43 16.40
CA ARG A 67 -17.36 14.96 15.74
C ARG A 67 -16.23 15.22 16.74
N GLN A 68 -16.53 15.85 17.88
CA GLN A 68 -15.52 16.15 18.90
C GLN A 68 -15.00 14.87 19.59
N ARG A 69 -15.87 13.88 19.81
CA ARG A 69 -15.47 12.58 20.34
C ARG A 69 -14.54 11.85 19.37
N CYS A 70 -14.94 11.69 18.11
CA CYS A 70 -14.13 11.04 17.09
C CYS A 70 -12.77 11.73 16.89
N LEU A 71 -12.76 13.07 16.88
CA LEU A 71 -11.52 13.84 16.79
C LEU A 71 -10.57 13.50 17.96
N ARG A 72 -11.06 13.51 19.19
CA ARG A 72 -10.25 13.23 20.38
C ARG A 72 -9.69 11.82 20.37
N GLU A 73 -10.55 10.83 20.14
CA GLU A 73 -10.15 9.43 20.03
C GLU A 73 -9.07 9.21 18.93
N THR A 74 -9.23 9.91 17.79
CA THR A 74 -8.26 9.81 16.68
C THR A 74 -6.93 10.48 17.02
N LEU A 75 -6.96 11.65 17.70
CA LEU A 75 -5.74 12.33 18.15
C LEU A 75 -4.95 11.48 19.16
N GLU A 76 -5.64 10.85 20.11
CA GLU A 76 -5.05 9.95 21.09
C GLU A 76 -4.46 8.71 20.43
N MET A 77 -5.24 8.02 19.56
CA MET A 77 -4.83 6.81 18.83
C MET A 77 -3.55 7.06 18.04
N LEU A 78 -3.43 8.23 17.40
CA LEU A 78 -2.31 8.59 16.52
C LEU A 78 -1.22 9.40 17.18
N GLN A 79 -1.27 9.56 18.51
CA GLN A 79 -0.29 10.32 19.28
C GLN A 79 -0.09 11.74 18.75
N LEU A 80 -1.21 12.43 18.47
CA LEU A 80 -1.24 13.80 17.97
C LEU A 80 -1.76 14.79 19.01
N THR A 81 -2.05 14.32 20.22
CA THR A 81 -2.49 15.17 21.34
C THR A 81 -1.44 16.24 21.63
N GLY A 82 -1.89 17.48 21.76
CA GLY A 82 -1.04 18.66 21.91
C GLY A 82 -0.61 19.31 20.59
N LEU A 83 -0.88 18.67 19.45
CA LEU A 83 -0.56 19.19 18.11
C LEU A 83 -1.78 19.75 17.37
N GLU A 84 -2.94 19.79 17.99
CA GLU A 84 -4.25 20.16 17.39
C GLU A 84 -4.19 21.48 16.64
N LYS A 85 -3.49 22.46 17.20
CA LYS A 85 -3.39 23.83 16.68
C LYS A 85 -2.24 24.02 15.69
N HIS A 86 -1.33 23.02 15.55
CA HIS A 86 -0.21 23.10 14.61
C HIS A 86 -0.70 23.00 13.16
N ARG A 87 0.01 23.69 12.27
CA ARG A 87 -0.17 23.58 10.82
C ARG A 87 0.82 22.57 10.25
N PRO A 88 0.57 22.00 9.04
CA PRO A 88 1.48 21.03 8.42
C PRO A 88 2.95 21.44 8.39
N ALA A 89 3.25 22.69 8.12
CA ALA A 89 4.63 23.23 8.10
C ALA A 89 5.34 23.21 9.47
N GLN A 90 4.62 22.97 10.56
CA GLN A 90 5.16 22.93 11.93
C GLN A 90 5.33 21.50 12.42
N LEU A 91 5.01 20.50 11.58
CA LEU A 91 5.05 19.08 11.92
C LEU A 91 6.34 18.45 11.41
N SER A 92 6.89 17.48 12.15
CA SER A 92 7.86 16.54 11.59
C SER A 92 7.22 15.66 10.51
N GLY A 93 8.03 15.03 9.65
CA GLY A 93 7.52 14.12 8.62
C GLY A 93 6.59 13.03 9.19
N GLY A 94 6.99 12.42 10.31
CA GLY A 94 6.15 11.42 10.98
C GLY A 94 4.86 11.97 11.60
N GLN A 95 4.89 13.19 12.13
CA GLN A 95 3.69 13.86 12.62
C GLN A 95 2.74 14.21 11.47
N ALA A 96 3.27 14.68 10.35
CA ALA A 96 2.49 14.96 9.14
C ALA A 96 1.85 13.69 8.58
N GLN A 97 2.59 12.59 8.52
CA GLN A 97 2.07 11.28 8.12
C GLN A 97 0.93 10.83 9.04
N ARG A 98 1.12 10.88 10.36
CA ARG A 98 0.06 10.52 11.32
C ARG A 98 -1.16 11.42 11.21
N ALA A 99 -0.98 12.71 10.96
CA ALA A 99 -2.09 13.65 10.74
C ALA A 99 -2.89 13.33 9.46
N ALA A 100 -2.21 12.93 8.39
CA ALA A 100 -2.87 12.49 7.16
C ALA A 100 -3.64 11.18 7.35
N LEU A 101 -3.04 10.24 8.09
CA LEU A 101 -3.73 9.01 8.52
C LEU A 101 -4.95 9.32 9.37
N ALA A 102 -4.84 10.22 10.34
CA ALA A 102 -5.95 10.65 11.18
C ALA A 102 -7.12 11.15 10.34
N ARG A 103 -6.85 12.01 9.37
CA ARG A 103 -7.87 12.51 8.44
C ARG A 103 -8.52 11.41 7.62
N MET A 104 -7.76 10.40 7.21
CA MET A 104 -8.27 9.27 6.44
C MET A 104 -9.08 8.32 7.32
N LEU A 105 -8.55 7.94 8.49
CA LEU A 105 -9.16 6.92 9.36
C LEU A 105 -10.42 7.39 10.08
N VAL A 106 -10.52 8.69 10.39
CA VAL A 106 -11.67 9.26 11.10
C VAL A 106 -13.00 9.05 10.37
N SER A 107 -12.97 8.92 9.04
CA SER A 107 -14.14 8.60 8.20
C SER A 107 -14.52 7.12 8.22
N GLN A 108 -13.78 6.28 8.92
CA GLN A 108 -13.98 4.83 9.05
C GLN A 108 -14.12 4.10 7.69
N PRO A 109 -13.18 4.26 6.76
CA PRO A 109 -13.28 3.66 5.43
C PRO A 109 -13.28 2.14 5.50
N ARG A 110 -13.92 1.48 4.51
CA ARG A 110 -13.95 0.00 4.39
C ARG A 110 -12.63 -0.56 3.88
N LEU A 111 -11.93 0.18 3.04
CA LEU A 111 -10.66 -0.18 2.42
C LEU A 111 -9.68 0.98 2.54
N LEU A 112 -8.43 0.69 2.87
CA LEU A 112 -7.34 1.65 2.88
C LEU A 112 -6.48 1.47 1.63
N LEU A 113 -6.22 2.55 0.91
CA LEU A 113 -5.28 2.61 -0.19
C LEU A 113 -4.09 3.48 0.23
N LEU A 114 -2.90 2.90 0.20
CA LEU A 114 -1.68 3.52 0.68
C LEU A 114 -0.71 3.63 -0.50
N ASP A 115 -0.44 4.84 -0.95
CA ASP A 115 0.43 5.10 -2.09
C ASP A 115 1.79 5.55 -1.60
N GLU A 116 2.78 4.65 -1.67
CA GLU A 116 4.14 4.84 -1.20
C GLU A 116 4.23 5.51 0.18
N PRO A 117 3.59 4.95 1.21
CA PRO A 117 3.36 5.66 2.47
C PRO A 117 4.64 6.08 3.19
N PHE A 118 5.79 5.48 2.88
CA PHE A 118 7.06 5.75 3.54
C PHE A 118 8.12 6.39 2.64
N SER A 119 7.81 6.69 1.38
CA SER A 119 8.78 7.19 0.39
C SER A 119 9.36 8.59 0.74
N ALA A 120 8.57 9.42 1.41
CA ALA A 120 8.96 10.76 1.83
C ALA A 120 9.77 10.81 3.13
N LEU A 121 10.06 9.65 3.76
CA LEU A 121 10.80 9.55 5.01
C LEU A 121 12.25 9.15 4.77
N ASP A 122 13.18 9.73 5.53
CA ASP A 122 14.53 9.21 5.63
C ASP A 122 14.56 7.80 6.24
N SER A 123 15.66 7.05 6.05
CA SER A 123 15.76 5.66 6.47
C SER A 123 15.54 5.47 7.98
N HIS A 124 16.13 6.34 8.80
CA HIS A 124 16.05 6.23 10.26
C HIS A 124 14.61 6.45 10.76
N LEU A 125 13.94 7.49 10.24
CA LEU A 125 12.57 7.81 10.59
C LEU A 125 11.60 6.74 10.07
N ARG A 126 11.87 6.18 8.88
CA ARG A 126 11.12 5.06 8.31
C ARG A 126 11.14 3.84 9.22
N ASP A 127 12.33 3.41 9.65
CA ASP A 127 12.52 2.24 10.51
C ASP A 127 11.79 2.37 11.85
N GLN A 128 11.70 3.59 12.39
CA GLN A 128 10.96 3.87 13.62
C GLN A 128 9.43 3.90 13.41
N LEU A 129 8.96 4.49 12.32
CA LEU A 129 7.53 4.73 12.09
C LEU A 129 6.81 3.52 11.48
N GLN A 130 7.49 2.73 10.67
CA GLN A 130 6.92 1.59 9.97
C GLN A 130 6.26 0.57 10.90
N PRO A 131 6.90 0.12 12.02
CA PRO A 131 6.25 -0.78 12.97
C PRO A 131 5.04 -0.16 13.66
N GLN A 132 5.10 1.12 14.01
CA GLN A 132 4.00 1.84 14.65
C GLN A 132 2.80 1.96 13.69
N PHE A 133 3.06 2.32 12.44
CA PHE A 133 2.06 2.40 11.39
C PHE A 133 1.38 1.06 11.15
N MET A 134 2.15 -0.03 11.06
CA MET A 134 1.59 -1.36 10.86
C MET A 134 0.80 -1.86 12.07
N SER A 135 1.25 -1.56 13.28
CA SER A 135 0.48 -1.86 14.51
C SER A 135 -0.88 -1.15 14.47
N LEU A 136 -0.89 0.11 14.07
CA LEU A 136 -2.10 0.91 13.93
C LEU A 136 -3.04 0.37 12.85
N LEU A 137 -2.53 0.00 11.67
CA LEU A 137 -3.35 -0.61 10.62
C LEU A 137 -3.96 -1.95 11.07
N ARG A 138 -3.19 -2.76 11.81
CA ARG A 138 -3.70 -4.03 12.38
C ARG A 138 -4.79 -3.79 13.42
N SER A 139 -4.61 -2.82 14.31
CA SER A 139 -5.62 -2.47 15.32
C SER A 139 -6.90 -1.91 14.69
N TYR A 140 -6.78 -1.25 13.53
CA TYR A 140 -7.92 -0.77 12.77
C TYR A 140 -8.77 -1.91 12.19
N GLY A 141 -8.18 -3.09 11.96
CA GLY A 141 -8.90 -4.32 11.58
C GLY A 141 -9.53 -4.30 10.18
N ARG A 142 -9.14 -3.37 9.31
CA ARG A 142 -9.62 -3.28 7.93
C ARG A 142 -8.55 -3.72 6.94
N GLN A 143 -8.99 -4.04 5.72
CA GLN A 143 -8.08 -4.38 4.63
C GLN A 143 -7.36 -3.13 4.12
N ALA A 144 -6.09 -3.32 3.75
CA ALA A 144 -5.29 -2.28 3.12
C ALA A 144 -4.63 -2.81 1.84
N VAL A 145 -4.58 -1.98 0.83
CA VAL A 145 -3.77 -2.18 -0.39
C VAL A 145 -2.68 -1.13 -0.38
N MET A 146 -1.43 -1.57 -0.43
CA MET A 146 -0.27 -0.69 -0.44
C MET A 146 0.43 -0.79 -1.79
N VAL A 147 0.76 0.34 -2.38
CA VAL A 147 1.68 0.45 -3.51
C VAL A 147 3.04 0.86 -2.96
N THR A 148 4.08 0.12 -3.31
CA THR A 148 5.46 0.44 -2.90
C THR A 148 6.45 -0.07 -3.94
N HIS A 149 7.57 0.62 -4.07
CA HIS A 149 8.74 0.15 -4.80
C HIS A 149 9.79 -0.50 -3.88
N SER A 150 9.56 -0.49 -2.57
CA SER A 150 10.43 -1.12 -1.56
C SER A 150 10.10 -2.60 -1.41
N ARG A 151 11.06 -3.46 -1.74
CA ARG A 151 10.95 -4.91 -1.56
C ARG A 151 10.81 -5.30 -0.09
N ASP A 152 11.54 -4.60 0.77
CA ASP A 152 11.53 -4.86 2.21
C ASP A 152 10.16 -4.55 2.81
N GLU A 153 9.54 -3.44 2.40
CA GLU A 153 8.17 -3.12 2.77
C GLU A 153 7.18 -4.20 2.30
N ALA A 154 7.24 -4.57 1.01
CA ALA A 154 6.39 -5.61 0.46
C ALA A 154 6.55 -6.94 1.19
N TYR A 155 7.80 -7.35 1.49
CA TYR A 155 8.10 -8.62 2.14
C TYR A 155 7.64 -8.67 3.61
N HIS A 156 7.88 -7.60 4.36
CA HIS A 156 7.64 -7.60 5.82
C HIS A 156 6.24 -7.13 6.21
N LEU A 157 5.58 -6.33 5.38
CA LEU A 157 4.31 -5.70 5.73
C LEU A 157 3.10 -6.34 5.04
N CYS A 158 3.28 -6.99 3.88
CA CYS A 158 2.19 -7.52 3.09
C CYS A 158 2.06 -9.04 3.23
N THR A 159 0.84 -9.53 3.36
CA THR A 159 0.53 -10.98 3.35
C THR A 159 0.37 -11.51 1.92
N ARG A 160 -0.06 -10.67 1.01
CA ARG A 160 -0.21 -10.96 -0.42
C ARG A 160 0.51 -9.90 -1.23
N LEU A 161 1.05 -10.31 -2.36
CA LEU A 161 1.80 -9.46 -3.28
C LEU A 161 1.27 -9.60 -4.70
N CYS A 162 1.25 -8.48 -5.41
CA CYS A 162 1.01 -8.40 -6.83
C CYS A 162 2.17 -7.63 -7.46
N ILE A 163 2.94 -8.29 -8.34
CA ILE A 163 4.02 -7.65 -9.10
C ILE A 163 3.45 -7.13 -10.40
N MET A 164 3.70 -5.86 -10.69
CA MET A 164 3.23 -5.19 -11.89
C MET A 164 4.41 -4.59 -12.67
N GLU A 165 4.35 -4.68 -13.99
CA GLU A 165 5.27 -4.03 -14.93
C GLU A 165 4.47 -3.62 -16.17
N ASP A 166 4.69 -2.43 -16.67
CA ASP A 166 4.03 -1.88 -17.87
C ASP A 166 2.50 -2.03 -17.86
N GLY A 167 1.88 -1.80 -16.70
CA GLY A 167 0.41 -1.90 -16.54
C GLY A 167 -0.15 -3.32 -16.48
N ARG A 168 0.72 -4.36 -16.47
CA ARG A 168 0.32 -5.77 -16.45
C ARG A 168 0.73 -6.45 -15.15
N ILE A 169 -0.10 -7.37 -14.67
CA ILE A 169 0.23 -8.22 -13.54
C ILE A 169 1.13 -9.36 -14.04
N LEU A 170 2.38 -9.41 -13.57
CA LEU A 170 3.32 -10.48 -13.86
C LEU A 170 3.10 -11.69 -12.96
N ARG A 171 2.87 -11.45 -11.66
CA ARG A 171 2.67 -12.48 -10.64
C ARG A 171 1.82 -11.94 -9.52
N ALA A 172 0.92 -12.77 -8.96
CA ALA A 172 0.17 -12.49 -7.75
C ALA A 172 0.07 -13.75 -6.89
N GLY A 173 0.14 -13.58 -5.55
CA GLY A 173 0.07 -14.71 -4.62
C GLY A 173 0.41 -14.31 -3.19
N GLY A 174 0.69 -15.30 -2.35
CA GLY A 174 1.26 -15.09 -1.02
C GLY A 174 2.64 -14.45 -1.13
N THR A 175 2.96 -13.49 -0.27
CA THR A 175 4.22 -12.74 -0.38
C THR A 175 5.45 -13.65 -0.40
N LYS A 176 5.55 -14.58 0.55
CA LYS A 176 6.68 -15.51 0.61
C LYS A 176 6.76 -16.43 -0.62
N GLU A 177 5.61 -16.85 -1.15
CA GLU A 177 5.53 -17.69 -2.36
C GLU A 177 6.04 -16.93 -3.60
N VAL A 178 5.57 -15.68 -3.77
CA VAL A 178 5.98 -14.84 -4.90
C VAL A 178 7.48 -14.52 -4.87
N PHE A 179 8.05 -14.27 -3.68
CA PHE A 179 9.49 -14.06 -3.53
C PHE A 179 10.31 -15.31 -3.76
N ALA A 180 9.80 -16.49 -3.36
CA ALA A 180 10.50 -17.77 -3.59
C ALA A 180 10.40 -18.26 -5.04
N ALA A 181 9.29 -17.97 -5.74
CA ALA A 181 9.03 -18.41 -7.10
C ALA A 181 8.36 -17.30 -7.92
N PRO A 182 9.12 -16.28 -8.36
CA PRO A 182 8.57 -15.12 -9.07
C PRO A 182 7.96 -15.43 -10.44
N GLY A 183 8.35 -16.54 -11.06
CA GLY A 183 7.74 -17.06 -12.27
C GLY A 183 8.18 -16.42 -13.60
N SER A 184 8.90 -15.30 -13.56
CA SER A 184 9.50 -14.66 -14.74
C SER A 184 10.76 -13.90 -14.35
N GLU A 185 11.62 -13.63 -15.35
CA GLU A 185 12.84 -12.86 -15.15
C GLU A 185 12.53 -11.45 -14.60
N ALA A 186 11.56 -10.78 -15.20
CA ALA A 186 11.15 -9.44 -14.77
C ALA A 186 10.66 -9.44 -13.30
N ALA A 187 9.81 -10.39 -12.91
CA ALA A 187 9.38 -10.53 -11.54
C ALA A 187 10.54 -10.89 -10.59
N ALA A 188 11.49 -11.73 -11.02
CA ALA A 188 12.69 -12.06 -10.24
C ALA A 188 13.56 -10.81 -9.98
N ARG A 189 13.76 -9.96 -10.99
CA ARG A 189 14.48 -8.69 -10.84
C ARG A 189 13.77 -7.76 -9.84
N LEU A 190 12.45 -7.62 -9.95
CA LEU A 190 11.64 -6.79 -9.06
C LEU A 190 11.63 -7.32 -7.61
N THR A 191 11.67 -8.65 -7.40
CA THR A 191 11.82 -9.24 -6.06
C THR A 191 13.25 -9.23 -5.53
N GLY A 192 14.22 -8.78 -6.33
CA GLY A 192 15.59 -8.50 -5.88
C GLY A 192 16.62 -9.56 -6.26
N CYS A 193 16.26 -10.52 -7.09
CA CYS A 193 17.23 -11.43 -7.65
C CYS A 193 18.20 -10.65 -8.58
N LYS A 194 19.49 -10.64 -8.23
CA LYS A 194 20.53 -9.97 -9.00
C LYS A 194 21.26 -10.93 -9.93
N ASN A 195 21.29 -12.21 -9.55
CA ASN A 195 22.02 -13.25 -10.26
C ASN A 195 21.02 -14.05 -11.11
N ILE A 196 20.88 -13.64 -12.36
CA ILE A 196 20.00 -14.27 -13.35
C ILE A 196 20.87 -14.62 -14.56
N SER A 197 20.77 -15.85 -15.02
CA SER A 197 21.46 -16.34 -16.21
C SER A 197 20.51 -17.16 -17.06
N ARG A 198 20.68 -17.10 -18.36
CA ARG A 198 20.12 -18.12 -19.27
C ARG A 198 20.73 -19.45 -18.90
N ALA A 199 19.95 -20.48 -18.93
CA ALA A 199 20.44 -21.82 -18.60
C ALA A 199 19.92 -22.86 -19.56
N VAL A 200 20.69 -23.91 -19.75
CA VAL A 200 20.27 -25.11 -20.47
C VAL A 200 20.40 -26.33 -19.57
N LYS A 201 19.53 -27.30 -19.77
CA LYS A 201 19.59 -28.58 -19.06
C LYS A 201 20.82 -29.34 -19.49
N ALA A 202 21.72 -29.63 -18.54
CA ALA A 202 22.93 -30.45 -18.78
C ALA A 202 22.80 -31.87 -18.20
N GLY A 203 21.80 -32.12 -17.35
CA GLY A 203 21.50 -33.40 -16.72
C GLY A 203 20.22 -33.36 -15.91
N ALA A 204 19.85 -34.49 -15.30
CA ALA A 204 18.61 -34.56 -14.50
C ALA A 204 18.55 -33.52 -13.37
N TYR A 205 19.69 -33.20 -12.77
CA TYR A 205 19.84 -32.22 -11.66
C TYR A 205 20.91 -31.17 -11.95
N THR A 206 21.31 -31.01 -13.26
CA THR A 206 22.39 -30.10 -13.61
C THR A 206 21.92 -29.12 -14.68
N VAL A 207 22.24 -27.86 -14.51
CA VAL A 207 22.05 -26.81 -15.50
C VAL A 207 23.37 -26.13 -15.81
N GLU A 208 23.59 -25.79 -17.07
CA GLU A 208 24.68 -24.92 -17.49
C GLU A 208 24.13 -23.47 -17.54
N ALA A 209 24.69 -22.62 -16.71
CA ALA A 209 24.40 -21.20 -16.69
C ALA A 209 25.23 -20.48 -17.75
N LEU A 210 24.63 -20.20 -18.89
CA LEU A 210 25.32 -19.76 -20.12
C LEU A 210 26.03 -18.42 -19.94
N ASP A 211 25.38 -17.49 -19.23
CA ASP A 211 25.94 -16.14 -19.07
C ASP A 211 27.08 -16.10 -18.03
N TRP A 212 27.24 -17.16 -17.25
CA TRP A 212 28.29 -17.28 -16.23
C TRP A 212 29.37 -18.33 -16.63
N GLY A 213 29.09 -19.17 -17.62
CA GLY A 213 30.00 -20.23 -18.06
C GLY A 213 30.25 -21.31 -17.02
N VAL A 214 29.26 -21.62 -16.15
CA VAL A 214 29.39 -22.58 -15.05
C VAL A 214 28.24 -23.59 -15.06
N CYS A 215 28.55 -24.81 -14.63
CA CYS A 215 27.54 -25.82 -14.35
C CYS A 215 27.14 -25.77 -12.88
N LEU A 216 25.83 -25.78 -12.64
CA LEU A 216 25.24 -25.72 -11.30
C LEU A 216 24.39 -26.95 -11.04
N THR A 217 24.43 -27.46 -9.82
CA THR A 217 23.54 -28.54 -9.38
C THR A 217 22.24 -27.95 -8.80
N ALA A 218 21.12 -28.38 -9.36
CA ALA A 218 19.79 -27.99 -8.91
C ALA A 218 19.34 -28.88 -7.74
N ALA A 219 18.62 -28.29 -6.78
CA ALA A 219 18.03 -29.04 -5.66
C ALA A 219 16.84 -29.92 -6.07
N GLN A 220 16.25 -29.66 -7.23
CA GLN A 220 15.12 -30.39 -7.80
C GLN A 220 15.45 -30.80 -9.25
N PRO A 221 14.78 -31.85 -9.80
CA PRO A 221 14.97 -32.21 -11.19
C PRO A 221 14.69 -31.00 -12.10
N VAL A 222 15.60 -30.81 -13.06
CA VAL A 222 15.48 -29.78 -14.08
C VAL A 222 14.41 -30.19 -15.08
N PRO A 223 13.35 -29.40 -15.30
CA PRO A 223 12.31 -29.72 -16.27
C PRO A 223 12.91 -29.83 -17.71
N ASP A 224 12.27 -30.61 -18.55
CA ASP A 224 12.54 -30.57 -19.98
C ASP A 224 11.88 -29.31 -20.54
N ASN A 225 12.63 -28.50 -21.28
CA ASN A 225 12.09 -27.30 -21.95
C ASN A 225 11.28 -27.70 -23.18
#